data_927cdf7ca813f041f49e77cf045d24b8
#
_entry.id   927cdf7ca813f041f49e77cf045d24b8
#
_cell.length_a   1.000
_cell.length_b   1.000
_cell.length_c   1.000
_cell.angle_alpha   90.00
_cell.angle_beta   90.00
_cell.angle_gamma   90.00
#
_symmetry.space_group_name_H-M   'P 1'
#
loop_
_entity.id
_entity.type
_entity.pdbx_description
1 polymer ?
#
loop_
_entity_poly.entity_id
_entity_poly.type
_entity_poly.pdbx_seq_one_letter_code
_entity_poly.pdbx_strand_id
1 'polypeptide(L)'
;MKKRALTLALFVSGSLALSGCTTNPYTGESQAGKSGIGAGLGAVVGAGVGVLSSSKKDRKKGALIGAASGAALGGGVGYYMDVQEAKLRDKMRGTGVSVTRQGDNIVLNMPNNVTFDSSSATLKTAGANTLSGVAMVLKEYPKTAVNVVGYTDSTGSRALNMRLSQQRAESVASALVLQGVAQNRLRTQGMGPDNPVASNSTEEGKAQNRRVEITLSPLN
;
A
#
# COMPACT_ATOMS: atom_id res chain seq x y z
N MET A 1 31.42 6.52 60.01
CA MET A 1 31.36 7.09 58.65
C MET A 1 31.63 5.99 57.64
N LYS A 2 30.62 5.40 57.06
CA LYS A 2 30.76 4.33 56.01
C LYS A 2 30.06 4.84 54.77
N LYS A 3 30.82 5.23 53.76
CA LYS A 3 30.34 5.56 52.41
C LYS A 3 29.94 4.28 51.69
N ARG A 4 28.66 4.08 51.43
CA ARG A 4 28.16 3.01 50.56
C ARG A 4 28.09 3.54 49.13
N ALA A 5 28.98 3.08 48.28
CA ALA A 5 28.92 3.28 46.84
C ALA A 5 27.75 2.46 46.29
N LEU A 6 26.79 3.14 45.66
CA LEU A 6 25.66 2.55 44.97
C LEU A 6 26.05 2.29 43.51
N THR A 7 26.50 1.09 43.24
CA THR A 7 26.76 0.60 41.88
C THR A 7 25.41 0.46 41.15
N LEU A 8 25.19 1.30 40.17
CA LEU A 8 24.04 1.26 39.26
C LEU A 8 24.30 0.18 38.21
N ALA A 9 23.80 -1.04 38.44
CA ALA A 9 23.82 -2.10 37.46
C ALA A 9 22.78 -1.79 36.37
N LEU A 10 23.25 -1.40 35.20
CA LEU A 10 22.43 -1.25 34.01
C LEU A 10 22.10 -2.65 33.47
N PHE A 11 20.99 -3.22 33.90
CA PHE A 11 20.41 -4.37 33.22
C PHE A 11 19.80 -3.90 31.89
N VAL A 12 20.54 -4.07 30.81
CA VAL A 12 20.02 -4.09 29.47
C VAL A 12 19.30 -5.43 29.29
N SER A 13 18.04 -5.49 29.71
CA SER A 13 17.16 -6.58 29.35
C SER A 13 16.86 -6.49 27.86
N GLY A 14 17.44 -7.42 27.09
CA GLY A 14 17.16 -7.58 25.67
C GLY A 14 15.66 -7.70 25.44
N SER A 15 15.09 -6.67 24.81
CA SER A 15 13.76 -6.73 24.25
C SER A 15 13.77 -7.77 23.13
N LEU A 16 13.13 -8.93 23.36
CA LEU A 16 12.66 -9.77 22.25
C LEU A 16 11.67 -8.94 21.45
N ALA A 17 12.18 -8.26 20.43
CA ALA A 17 11.37 -7.75 19.36
C ALA A 17 10.79 -8.99 18.65
N LEU A 18 9.53 -9.31 18.93
CA LEU A 18 8.72 -10.12 18.05
C LEU A 18 8.54 -9.29 16.76
N SER A 19 9.58 -9.30 15.93
CA SER A 19 9.52 -8.78 14.58
C SER A 19 8.54 -9.69 13.85
N GLY A 20 7.34 -9.21 13.59
CA GLY A 20 6.42 -9.82 12.64
C GLY A 20 7.09 -9.76 11.27
N CYS A 21 7.89 -10.77 10.94
CA CYS A 21 8.48 -10.94 9.63
C CYS A 21 7.38 -11.41 8.69
N THR A 22 6.99 -10.58 7.73
CA THR A 22 6.21 -11.04 6.59
C THR A 22 7.18 -11.58 5.55
N THR A 23 7.00 -12.83 5.15
CA THR A 23 7.80 -13.44 4.10
C THR A 23 7.31 -12.91 2.75
N ASN A 24 8.23 -12.40 1.94
CA ASN A 24 7.93 -12.01 0.56
C ASN A 24 7.56 -13.29 -0.23
N PRO A 25 6.31 -13.42 -0.73
CA PRO A 25 5.88 -14.66 -1.40
C PRO A 25 6.60 -14.91 -2.73
N TYR A 26 7.37 -13.95 -3.26
CA TYR A 26 8.12 -14.09 -4.51
C TYR A 26 9.60 -14.38 -4.31
N THR A 27 10.22 -13.88 -3.24
CA THR A 27 11.66 -14.06 -3.00
C THR A 27 11.94 -15.01 -1.82
N GLY A 28 10.94 -15.36 -1.03
CA GLY A 28 11.12 -16.14 0.20
C GLY A 28 11.87 -15.38 1.31
N GLU A 29 12.26 -14.12 1.07
CA GLU A 29 12.99 -13.33 2.04
C GLU A 29 12.05 -12.80 3.13
N SER A 30 12.53 -12.87 4.36
CA SER A 30 11.85 -12.36 5.55
C SER A 30 12.06 -10.84 5.63
N GLN A 31 10.98 -10.07 5.46
CA GLN A 31 11.01 -8.61 5.60
C GLN A 31 10.25 -8.20 6.86
N ALA A 32 10.76 -7.20 7.57
CA ALA A 32 10.02 -6.58 8.67
C ALA A 32 8.78 -5.88 8.11
N GLY A 33 7.60 -6.38 8.47
CA GLY A 33 6.34 -5.74 8.07
C GLY A 33 6.25 -4.32 8.62
N LYS A 34 5.67 -3.40 7.85
CA LYS A 34 5.50 -1.99 8.28
C LYS A 34 4.65 -1.86 9.54
N SER A 35 3.75 -2.80 9.78
CA SER A 35 3.04 -2.94 11.05
C SER A 35 3.98 -3.13 12.23
N GLY A 36 5.05 -3.95 12.07
CA GLY A 36 6.07 -4.14 13.10
C GLY A 36 6.88 -2.87 13.36
N ILE A 37 7.27 -2.16 12.30
CA ILE A 37 8.00 -0.88 12.41
C ILE A 37 7.11 0.20 13.05
N GLY A 38 5.86 0.35 12.59
CA GLY A 38 4.90 1.30 13.14
C GLY A 38 4.54 1.01 14.60
N ALA A 39 4.34 -0.26 14.95
CA ALA A 39 4.10 -0.69 16.32
C ALA A 39 5.31 -0.42 17.22
N GLY A 40 6.54 -0.67 16.73
CA GLY A 40 7.77 -0.38 17.47
C GLY A 40 7.94 1.12 17.74
N LEU A 41 7.82 1.97 16.73
CA LEU A 41 7.90 3.43 16.88
C LEU A 41 6.77 3.97 17.75
N GLY A 42 5.53 3.51 17.53
CA GLY A 42 4.38 3.90 18.35
C GLY A 42 4.54 3.50 19.81
N ALA A 43 5.10 2.32 20.09
CA ALA A 43 5.37 1.87 21.46
C ALA A 43 6.40 2.76 22.17
N VAL A 44 7.48 3.16 21.47
CA VAL A 44 8.51 4.04 22.04
C VAL A 44 7.95 5.43 22.35
N VAL A 45 7.22 6.04 21.41
CA VAL A 45 6.59 7.35 21.61
C VAL A 45 5.51 7.26 22.68
N GLY A 46 4.64 6.26 22.64
CA GLY A 46 3.57 6.05 23.61
C GLY A 46 4.11 5.82 25.03
N ALA A 47 5.19 5.04 25.19
CA ALA A 47 5.85 4.85 26.48
C ALA A 47 6.38 6.18 27.03
N GLY A 48 7.01 6.99 26.19
CA GLY A 48 7.51 8.32 26.58
C GLY A 48 6.38 9.22 27.09
N VAL A 49 5.30 9.35 26.34
CA VAL A 49 4.11 10.13 26.75
C VAL A 49 3.49 9.56 28.02
N GLY A 50 3.35 8.23 28.12
CA GLY A 50 2.79 7.57 29.30
C GLY A 50 3.62 7.81 30.57
N VAL A 51 4.95 7.86 30.48
CA VAL A 51 5.83 8.21 31.61
C VAL A 51 5.65 9.67 32.02
N LEU A 52 5.58 10.59 31.04
CA LEU A 52 5.46 12.04 31.32
C LEU A 52 4.11 12.42 31.95
N SER A 53 3.03 11.71 31.57
CA SER A 53 1.69 11.97 32.07
C SER A 53 1.35 11.24 33.38
N SER A 54 2.22 10.36 33.85
CA SER A 54 2.00 9.56 35.08
C SER A 54 2.71 10.14 36.29
N SER A 55 2.13 9.92 37.51
CA SER A 55 2.75 10.28 38.77
C SER A 55 4.06 9.50 38.98
N LYS A 56 4.99 10.03 39.80
CA LYS A 56 6.28 9.39 40.07
C LYS A 56 6.13 7.92 40.54
N LYS A 57 5.04 7.57 41.22
CA LYS A 57 4.77 6.23 41.75
C LYS A 57 4.28 5.26 40.68
N ASP A 58 3.60 5.77 39.64
CA ASP A 58 2.91 4.96 38.61
C ASP A 58 3.58 5.01 37.23
N ARG A 59 4.79 5.57 37.12
CA ARG A 59 5.51 5.71 35.86
C ARG A 59 5.70 4.43 35.07
N LYS A 60 5.91 3.29 35.76
CA LYS A 60 6.03 1.99 35.11
C LYS A 60 4.71 1.57 34.46
N LYS A 61 3.57 1.78 35.13
CA LYS A 61 2.23 1.51 34.60
C LYS A 61 1.92 2.44 33.43
N GLY A 62 2.22 3.73 33.57
CA GLY A 62 2.05 4.71 32.49
C GLY A 62 2.88 4.40 31.26
N ALA A 63 4.12 3.96 31.43
CA ALA A 63 4.96 3.52 30.32
C ALA A 63 4.39 2.30 29.60
N LEU A 64 3.91 1.29 30.33
CA LEU A 64 3.31 0.08 29.76
C LEU A 64 2.01 0.36 29.02
N ILE A 65 1.12 1.16 29.60
CA ILE A 65 -0.15 1.53 28.98
C ILE A 65 0.12 2.39 27.75
N GLY A 66 1.03 3.39 27.84
CA GLY A 66 1.40 4.23 26.73
C GLY A 66 2.07 3.46 25.60
N ALA A 67 2.97 2.51 25.91
CA ALA A 67 3.61 1.66 24.92
C ALA A 67 2.58 0.77 24.20
N ALA A 68 1.66 0.15 24.94
CA ALA A 68 0.62 -0.70 24.36
C ALA A 68 -0.33 0.10 23.45
N SER A 69 -0.76 1.29 23.90
CA SER A 69 -1.61 2.19 23.09
C SER A 69 -0.90 2.70 21.85
N GLY A 70 0.37 3.13 22.00
CA GLY A 70 1.18 3.62 20.90
C GLY A 70 1.50 2.53 19.87
N ALA A 71 1.79 1.30 20.31
CA ALA A 71 1.98 0.16 19.42
C ALA A 71 0.70 -0.19 18.64
N ALA A 72 -0.45 -0.15 19.30
CA ALA A 72 -1.74 -0.41 18.66
C ALA A 72 -2.09 0.65 17.61
N LEU A 73 -1.84 1.93 17.91
CA LEU A 73 -2.09 3.03 16.98
C LEU A 73 -1.07 3.08 15.84
N GLY A 74 0.21 2.91 16.13
CA GLY A 74 1.29 2.94 15.13
C GLY A 74 1.33 1.70 14.21
N GLY A 75 0.88 0.54 14.72
CA GLY A 75 0.83 -0.71 13.94
C GLY A 75 -0.44 -0.90 13.13
N GLY A 76 -1.55 -0.25 13.53
CA GLY A 76 -2.88 -0.53 12.98
C GLY A 76 -3.01 -0.28 11.48
N VAL A 77 -2.54 0.87 10.99
CA VAL A 77 -2.58 1.23 9.56
C VAL A 77 -1.63 0.34 8.77
N GLY A 78 -0.40 0.14 9.27
CA GLY A 78 0.60 -0.72 8.64
C GLY A 78 0.08 -2.14 8.48
N TYR A 79 -0.43 -2.76 9.54
CA TYR A 79 -1.00 -4.10 9.50
C TYR A 79 -2.15 -4.22 8.50
N TYR A 80 -3.09 -3.24 8.53
CA TYR A 80 -4.22 -3.20 7.60
C TYR A 80 -3.76 -3.21 6.13
N MET A 81 -2.75 -2.40 5.81
CA MET A 81 -2.20 -2.34 4.46
C MET A 81 -1.38 -3.59 4.11
N ASP A 82 -0.65 -4.18 5.05
CA ASP A 82 0.13 -5.40 4.83
C ASP A 82 -0.78 -6.59 4.50
N VAL A 83 -1.88 -6.76 5.23
CA VAL A 83 -2.86 -7.83 4.94
C VAL A 83 -3.59 -7.60 3.63
N GLN A 84 -3.96 -6.34 3.33
CA GLN A 84 -4.57 -5.99 2.04
C GLN A 84 -3.62 -6.27 0.87
N GLU A 85 -2.34 -5.91 1.00
CA GLU A 85 -1.31 -6.18 0.00
C GLU A 85 -1.16 -7.69 -0.25
N ALA A 86 -1.04 -8.49 0.82
CA ALA A 86 -0.90 -9.94 0.71
C ALA A 86 -2.07 -10.57 -0.05
N LYS A 87 -3.30 -10.17 0.24
CA LYS A 87 -4.50 -10.64 -0.47
C LYS A 87 -4.52 -10.20 -1.93
N LEU A 88 -4.12 -8.96 -2.22
CA LEU A 88 -4.01 -8.49 -3.61
C LEU A 88 -2.97 -9.29 -4.38
N ARG A 89 -1.79 -9.53 -3.81
CA ARG A 89 -0.75 -10.36 -4.45
C ARG A 89 -1.27 -11.78 -4.75
N ASP A 90 -1.99 -12.38 -3.82
CA ASP A 90 -2.58 -13.70 -4.04
C ASP A 90 -3.60 -13.70 -5.18
N LYS A 91 -4.52 -12.73 -5.20
CA LYS A 91 -5.55 -12.59 -6.24
C LYS A 91 -4.98 -12.21 -7.61
N MET A 92 -3.88 -11.48 -7.65
CA MET A 92 -3.25 -11.04 -8.91
C MET A 92 -2.28 -12.07 -9.48
N ARG A 93 -2.02 -13.16 -8.80
CA ARG A 93 -1.11 -14.22 -9.24
C ARG A 93 -1.56 -14.79 -10.58
N GLY A 94 -0.67 -14.79 -11.58
CA GLY A 94 -0.95 -15.28 -12.93
C GLY A 94 -1.82 -14.38 -13.81
N THR A 95 -2.25 -13.20 -13.33
CA THR A 95 -3.09 -12.26 -14.12
C THR A 95 -2.26 -11.29 -14.98
N GLY A 96 -0.95 -11.22 -14.81
CA GLY A 96 -0.10 -10.22 -15.45
C GLY A 96 -0.12 -8.84 -14.76
N VAL A 97 -0.86 -8.68 -13.66
CA VAL A 97 -0.87 -7.45 -12.85
C VAL A 97 0.16 -7.57 -11.74
N SER A 98 1.04 -6.57 -11.62
CA SER A 98 2.00 -6.49 -10.52
C SER A 98 1.44 -5.68 -9.35
N VAL A 99 1.78 -6.12 -8.13
CA VAL A 99 1.42 -5.45 -6.87
C VAL A 99 2.70 -5.03 -6.17
N THR A 100 2.87 -3.74 -5.97
CA THR A 100 4.08 -3.15 -5.38
C THR A 100 3.73 -2.25 -4.21
N ARG A 101 4.49 -2.35 -3.10
CA ARG A 101 4.37 -1.44 -1.98
C ARG A 101 5.21 -0.20 -2.21
N GLN A 102 4.62 0.99 -2.07
CA GLN A 102 5.32 2.28 -2.14
C GLN A 102 4.94 3.12 -0.91
N GLY A 103 5.83 3.15 0.06
CA GLY A 103 5.52 3.81 1.32
C GLY A 103 4.32 3.16 2.00
N ASP A 104 3.30 3.94 2.33
CA ASP A 104 2.04 3.44 2.88
C ASP A 104 1.01 3.08 1.81
N ASN A 105 1.35 3.26 0.53
CA ASN A 105 0.48 2.96 -0.58
C ASN A 105 0.77 1.56 -1.16
N ILE A 106 -0.26 0.96 -1.77
CA ILE A 106 -0.13 -0.23 -2.61
C ILE A 106 -0.44 0.20 -4.04
N VAL A 107 0.44 -0.13 -4.98
CA VAL A 107 0.27 0.18 -6.41
C VAL A 107 0.07 -1.12 -7.17
N LEU A 108 -1.05 -1.23 -7.88
CA LEU A 108 -1.30 -2.28 -8.86
C LEU A 108 -1.01 -1.70 -10.24
N ASN A 109 -0.08 -2.30 -10.96
CA ASN A 109 0.21 -1.95 -12.35
C ASN A 109 -0.48 -2.96 -13.27
N MET A 110 -1.42 -2.46 -14.08
CA MET A 110 -2.21 -3.24 -15.03
C MET A 110 -1.74 -2.92 -16.46
N PRO A 111 -0.96 -3.79 -17.11
CA PRO A 111 -0.54 -3.59 -18.49
C PRO A 111 -1.73 -3.54 -19.46
N ASN A 112 -1.66 -2.68 -20.47
CA ASN A 112 -2.77 -2.48 -21.40
C ASN A 112 -3.15 -3.74 -22.18
N ASN A 113 -2.16 -4.55 -22.57
CA ASN A 113 -2.40 -5.77 -23.35
C ASN A 113 -3.25 -6.82 -22.61
N VAL A 114 -3.25 -6.80 -21.27
CA VAL A 114 -4.08 -7.64 -20.42
C VAL A 114 -5.45 -7.00 -20.18
N THR A 115 -5.49 -5.66 -20.11
CA THR A 115 -6.63 -4.92 -19.60
C THR A 115 -7.60 -4.47 -20.69
N PHE A 116 -7.08 -3.98 -21.84
CA PHE A 116 -7.89 -3.35 -22.89
C PHE A 116 -7.63 -3.93 -24.28
N ASP A 117 -8.57 -3.74 -25.18
CA ASP A 117 -8.36 -3.90 -26.61
C ASP A 117 -7.43 -2.80 -27.16
N SER A 118 -6.81 -3.09 -28.31
CA SER A 118 -5.87 -2.15 -28.93
C SER A 118 -6.55 -0.82 -29.23
N SER A 119 -5.88 0.29 -28.90
CA SER A 119 -6.38 1.66 -29.11
C SER A 119 -7.79 1.94 -28.54
N SER A 120 -8.24 1.13 -27.60
CA SER A 120 -9.58 1.19 -26.99
C SER A 120 -9.49 1.42 -25.47
N ALA A 121 -10.59 1.88 -24.91
CA ALA A 121 -10.87 1.89 -23.46
C ALA A 121 -11.86 0.78 -23.06
N THR A 122 -12.21 -0.12 -23.99
CA THR A 122 -13.07 -1.28 -23.71
C THR A 122 -12.26 -2.33 -22.97
N LEU A 123 -12.75 -2.76 -21.81
CA LEU A 123 -12.12 -3.79 -21.01
C LEU A 123 -12.24 -5.16 -21.69
N LYS A 124 -11.13 -5.88 -21.76
CA LYS A 124 -11.12 -7.30 -22.12
C LYS A 124 -11.74 -8.14 -21.02
N THR A 125 -12.23 -9.32 -21.33
CA THR A 125 -12.74 -10.28 -20.34
C THR A 125 -11.69 -10.60 -19.26
N ALA A 126 -10.42 -10.77 -19.65
CA ALA A 126 -9.31 -10.99 -18.71
C ALA A 126 -9.14 -9.81 -17.75
N GLY A 127 -9.19 -8.56 -18.26
CA GLY A 127 -9.13 -7.34 -17.46
C GLY A 127 -10.32 -7.23 -16.49
N ALA A 128 -11.53 -7.50 -16.97
CA ALA A 128 -12.73 -7.49 -16.13
C ALA A 128 -12.66 -8.55 -15.00
N ASN A 129 -12.18 -9.75 -15.29
CA ASN A 129 -12.00 -10.82 -14.31
C ASN A 129 -10.95 -10.42 -13.24
N THR A 130 -9.85 -9.82 -13.71
CA THR A 130 -8.80 -9.30 -12.79
C THR A 130 -9.36 -8.23 -11.88
N LEU A 131 -10.13 -7.27 -12.41
CA LEU A 131 -10.79 -6.23 -11.62
C LEU A 131 -11.81 -6.79 -10.63
N SER A 132 -12.45 -7.93 -10.93
CA SER A 132 -13.30 -8.63 -9.97
C SER A 132 -12.52 -9.09 -8.75
N GLY A 133 -11.32 -9.64 -8.94
CA GLY A 133 -10.41 -9.98 -7.84
C GLY A 133 -9.99 -8.78 -7.01
N VAL A 134 -9.66 -7.66 -7.67
CA VAL A 134 -9.33 -6.39 -7.00
C VAL A 134 -10.53 -5.89 -6.19
N ALA A 135 -11.73 -5.85 -6.79
CA ALA A 135 -12.94 -5.37 -6.12
C ALA A 135 -13.31 -6.17 -4.87
N MET A 136 -13.11 -7.50 -4.90
CA MET A 136 -13.33 -8.34 -3.70
C MET A 136 -12.46 -7.86 -2.53
N VAL A 137 -11.17 -7.62 -2.77
CA VAL A 137 -10.25 -7.13 -1.73
C VAL A 137 -10.63 -5.71 -1.30
N LEU A 138 -10.96 -4.80 -2.24
CA LEU A 138 -11.34 -3.43 -1.92
C LEU A 138 -12.63 -3.33 -1.08
N LYS A 139 -13.57 -4.26 -1.26
CA LYS A 139 -14.78 -4.34 -0.42
C LYS A 139 -14.49 -4.84 0.98
N GLU A 140 -13.58 -5.79 1.11
CA GLU A 140 -13.14 -6.30 2.42
C GLU A 140 -12.33 -5.24 3.20
N TYR A 141 -11.58 -4.40 2.46
CA TYR A 141 -10.75 -3.34 3.02
C TYR A 141 -11.28 -1.94 2.66
N PRO A 142 -12.36 -1.46 3.33
CA PRO A 142 -13.01 -0.21 2.94
C PRO A 142 -12.23 1.06 3.32
N LYS A 143 -11.24 0.98 4.20
CA LYS A 143 -10.49 2.15 4.71
C LYS A 143 -9.29 2.55 3.82
N THR A 144 -9.47 2.47 2.49
CA THR A 144 -8.47 2.95 1.53
C THR A 144 -9.13 3.80 0.45
N ALA A 145 -8.48 4.91 0.08
CA ALA A 145 -8.77 5.63 -1.15
C ALA A 145 -8.19 4.87 -2.33
N VAL A 146 -8.80 5.01 -3.50
CA VAL A 146 -8.45 4.29 -4.72
C VAL A 146 -8.25 5.31 -5.84
N ASN A 147 -7.00 5.56 -6.23
CA ASN A 147 -6.66 6.40 -7.35
C ASN A 147 -6.36 5.54 -8.58
N VAL A 148 -7.08 5.77 -9.66
CA VAL A 148 -6.94 5.06 -10.93
C VAL A 148 -6.35 6.03 -11.95
N VAL A 149 -5.13 5.75 -12.43
CA VAL A 149 -4.41 6.63 -13.35
C VAL A 149 -4.09 5.87 -14.64
N GLY A 150 -4.53 6.42 -15.77
CA GLY A 150 -4.24 5.87 -17.09
C GLY A 150 -3.04 6.54 -17.73
N TYR A 151 -2.23 5.74 -18.44
CA TYR A 151 -1.06 6.18 -19.20
C TYR A 151 -1.07 5.60 -20.60
N THR A 152 -0.38 6.29 -21.51
CA THR A 152 -0.14 5.83 -22.88
C THR A 152 1.36 5.83 -23.17
N ASP A 153 1.74 5.30 -24.31
CA ASP A 153 3.04 5.61 -24.91
C ASP A 153 3.00 7.00 -25.59
N SER A 154 4.11 7.40 -26.20
CA SER A 154 4.25 8.67 -26.90
C SER A 154 3.72 8.67 -28.34
N THR A 155 3.09 7.59 -28.82
CA THR A 155 2.61 7.46 -30.19
C THR A 155 1.33 8.29 -30.38
N GLY A 156 1.30 9.11 -31.43
CA GLY A 156 0.16 9.96 -31.75
C GLY A 156 0.14 11.32 -31.04
N SER A 157 -0.98 12.04 -31.14
CA SER A 157 -1.07 13.36 -30.54
C SER A 157 -1.29 13.30 -29.03
N ARG A 158 -0.70 14.26 -28.31
CA ARG A 158 -0.86 14.37 -26.85
C ARG A 158 -2.34 14.48 -26.46
N ALA A 159 -3.14 15.24 -27.21
CA ALA A 159 -4.57 15.43 -26.92
C ALA A 159 -5.36 14.12 -27.00
N LEU A 160 -5.09 13.28 -28.00
CA LEU A 160 -5.70 11.96 -28.13
C LEU A 160 -5.28 11.04 -26.97
N ASN A 161 -4.00 11.05 -26.62
CA ASN A 161 -3.45 10.24 -25.53
C ASN A 161 -3.99 10.64 -24.17
N MET A 162 -4.13 11.93 -23.90
CA MET A 162 -4.77 12.41 -22.66
C MET A 162 -6.21 11.92 -22.55
N ARG A 163 -7.00 12.05 -23.62
CA ARG A 163 -8.38 11.57 -23.66
C ARG A 163 -8.46 10.04 -23.48
N LEU A 164 -7.64 9.28 -24.22
CA LEU A 164 -7.65 7.82 -24.15
C LEU A 164 -7.27 7.31 -22.75
N SER A 165 -6.24 7.90 -22.14
CA SER A 165 -5.81 7.53 -20.80
C SER A 165 -6.88 7.83 -19.74
N GLN A 166 -7.57 8.96 -19.86
CA GLN A 166 -8.71 9.31 -19.00
C GLN A 166 -9.85 8.30 -19.16
N GLN A 167 -10.25 7.97 -20.38
CA GLN A 167 -11.30 6.99 -20.65
C GLN A 167 -10.96 5.61 -20.10
N ARG A 168 -9.69 5.18 -20.17
CA ARG A 168 -9.22 3.91 -19.59
C ARG A 168 -9.32 3.91 -18.07
N ALA A 169 -8.90 4.99 -17.42
CA ALA A 169 -9.04 5.13 -15.98
C ALA A 169 -10.51 5.08 -15.53
N GLU A 170 -11.40 5.75 -16.29
CA GLU A 170 -12.85 5.73 -16.04
C GLU A 170 -13.47 4.35 -16.25
N SER A 171 -13.05 3.60 -17.29
CA SER A 171 -13.52 2.23 -17.53
C SER A 171 -13.16 1.29 -16.38
N VAL A 172 -11.93 1.41 -15.86
CA VAL A 172 -11.49 0.63 -14.69
C VAL A 172 -12.29 1.02 -13.44
N ALA A 173 -12.45 2.31 -13.17
CA ALA A 173 -13.22 2.79 -12.03
C ALA A 173 -14.69 2.35 -12.10
N SER A 174 -15.32 2.47 -13.28
CA SER A 174 -16.70 2.02 -13.52
C SER A 174 -16.86 0.52 -13.27
N ALA A 175 -15.91 -0.30 -13.72
CA ALA A 175 -15.91 -1.74 -13.46
C ALA A 175 -15.81 -2.06 -11.96
N LEU A 176 -15.00 -1.33 -11.20
CA LEU A 176 -14.91 -1.48 -9.75
C LEU A 176 -16.21 -1.07 -9.04
N VAL A 177 -16.86 0.03 -9.48
CA VAL A 177 -18.16 0.47 -8.94
C VAL A 177 -19.24 -0.57 -9.20
N LEU A 178 -19.32 -1.10 -10.43
CA LEU A 178 -20.27 -2.16 -10.79
C LEU A 178 -20.10 -3.43 -9.94
N GLN A 179 -18.90 -3.64 -9.42
CA GLN A 179 -18.59 -4.75 -8.51
C GLN A 179 -18.77 -4.41 -7.01
N GLY A 180 -19.32 -3.22 -6.71
CA GLY A 180 -19.71 -2.80 -5.38
C GLY A 180 -18.62 -2.05 -4.59
N VAL A 181 -17.57 -1.56 -5.25
CA VAL A 181 -16.64 -0.61 -4.62
C VAL A 181 -17.29 0.77 -4.52
N ALA A 182 -17.28 1.38 -3.35
CA ALA A 182 -17.93 2.67 -3.13
C ALA A 182 -17.31 3.78 -3.98
N GLN A 183 -18.12 4.49 -4.78
CA GLN A 183 -17.69 5.50 -5.75
C GLN A 183 -16.94 6.67 -5.09
N ASN A 184 -17.32 7.05 -3.87
CA ASN A 184 -16.67 8.14 -3.15
C ASN A 184 -15.20 7.86 -2.75
N ARG A 185 -14.76 6.61 -2.84
CA ARG A 185 -13.36 6.20 -2.65
C ARG A 185 -12.52 6.35 -3.90
N LEU A 186 -13.14 6.41 -5.09
CA LEU A 186 -12.47 6.37 -6.38
C LEU A 186 -12.15 7.78 -6.89
N ARG A 187 -10.95 7.92 -7.44
CA ARG A 187 -10.51 9.08 -8.23
C ARG A 187 -9.94 8.55 -9.54
N THR A 188 -10.19 9.23 -10.63
CA THR A 188 -9.68 8.87 -11.96
C THR A 188 -8.87 10.01 -12.55
N GLN A 189 -7.78 9.67 -13.22
CA GLN A 189 -6.95 10.65 -13.92
C GLN A 189 -6.32 10.03 -15.17
N GLY A 190 -6.33 10.78 -16.28
CA GLY A 190 -5.53 10.46 -17.46
C GLY A 190 -4.27 11.31 -17.48
N MET A 191 -3.12 10.65 -17.60
CA MET A 191 -1.81 11.31 -17.71
C MET A 191 -1.25 11.26 -19.14
N GLY A 192 -1.92 10.55 -20.06
CA GLY A 192 -1.43 10.40 -21.43
C GLY A 192 -0.01 9.85 -21.47
N PRO A 193 0.90 10.45 -22.26
CA PRO A 193 2.29 10.01 -22.38
C PRO A 193 3.19 10.54 -21.26
N ASP A 194 2.66 11.27 -20.31
CA ASP A 194 3.45 11.82 -19.21
C ASP A 194 3.86 10.71 -18.22
N ASN A 195 5.00 10.88 -17.56
CA ASN A 195 5.57 9.92 -16.62
C ASN A 195 5.82 8.52 -17.20
N PRO A 196 6.61 8.39 -18.27
CA PRO A 196 6.97 7.09 -18.81
C PRO A 196 7.83 6.30 -17.81
N VAL A 197 7.59 5.00 -17.71
CA VAL A 197 8.35 4.07 -16.85
C VAL A 197 9.45 3.33 -17.65
N ALA A 198 9.41 3.41 -18.96
CA ALA A 198 10.37 2.83 -19.87
C ALA A 198 10.58 3.71 -21.11
N SER A 199 11.58 3.38 -21.92
CA SER A 199 11.88 4.13 -23.16
C SER A 199 10.73 4.04 -24.16
N ASN A 200 10.30 5.18 -24.71
CA ASN A 200 9.37 5.23 -25.82
C ASN A 200 10.03 4.95 -27.21
N SER A 201 11.33 4.70 -27.24
CA SER A 201 12.07 4.38 -28.48
C SER A 201 11.98 2.91 -28.89
N THR A 202 11.53 2.03 -27.99
CA THR A 202 11.38 0.59 -28.24
C THR A 202 9.93 0.16 -28.06
N GLU A 203 9.50 -0.88 -28.76
CA GLU A 203 8.11 -1.38 -28.64
C GLU A 203 7.86 -2.00 -27.25
N GLU A 204 8.87 -2.63 -26.67
CA GLU A 204 8.79 -3.19 -25.29
C GLU A 204 8.60 -2.07 -24.28
N GLY A 205 9.34 -0.97 -24.41
CA GLY A 205 9.19 0.18 -23.52
C GLY A 205 7.86 0.90 -23.70
N LYS A 206 7.41 1.10 -24.95
CA LYS A 206 6.05 1.59 -25.21
C LYS A 206 4.98 0.70 -24.58
N ALA A 207 5.12 -0.63 -24.69
CA ALA A 207 4.19 -1.57 -24.06
C ALA A 207 4.13 -1.41 -22.53
N GLN A 208 5.25 -1.13 -21.87
CA GLN A 208 5.29 -0.85 -20.43
C GLN A 208 4.65 0.51 -20.09
N ASN A 209 4.80 1.51 -20.97
CA ASN A 209 4.19 2.82 -20.78
C ASN A 209 2.67 2.78 -20.93
N ARG A 210 2.13 1.92 -21.80
CA ARG A 210 0.68 1.68 -21.95
C ARG A 210 0.15 0.87 -20.77
N ARG A 211 -0.30 1.54 -19.72
CA ARG A 211 -0.74 0.92 -18.47
C ARG A 211 -1.84 1.69 -17.78
N VAL A 212 -2.52 1.05 -16.84
CA VAL A 212 -3.31 1.71 -15.80
C VAL A 212 -2.74 1.33 -14.44
N GLU A 213 -2.55 2.30 -13.59
CA GLU A 213 -2.13 2.12 -12.21
C GLU A 213 -3.31 2.34 -11.27
N ILE A 214 -3.51 1.43 -10.31
CA ILE A 214 -4.46 1.60 -9.21
C ILE A 214 -3.65 1.77 -7.94
N THR A 215 -3.66 2.96 -7.36
CA THR A 215 -2.97 3.27 -6.11
C THR A 215 -3.97 3.26 -4.97
N LEU A 216 -3.70 2.44 -3.97
CA LEU A 216 -4.47 2.35 -2.73
C LEU A 216 -3.72 3.10 -1.64
N SER A 217 -4.37 4.10 -1.05
CA SER A 217 -3.83 4.90 0.06
C SER A 217 -4.71 4.75 1.29
N PRO A 218 -4.16 4.62 2.51
CA PRO A 218 -4.98 4.56 3.72
C PRO A 218 -5.80 5.84 3.87
N LEU A 219 -7.07 5.70 4.30
CA LEU A 219 -7.90 6.82 4.74
C LEU A 219 -7.61 7.03 6.23
N ASN A 220 -7.20 8.25 6.58
CA ASN A 220 -6.99 8.68 7.97
C ASN A 220 -8.32 8.90 8.70
#